data_1ff7f1866e533195c03e0e14200e2532
#
_entry.id   1ff7f1866e533195c03e0e14200e2532
#
_cell.length_a   1.000
_cell.length_b   1.000
_cell.length_c   1.000
_cell.angle_alpha   90.00
_cell.angle_beta   90.00
_cell.angle_gamma   90.00
#
_symmetry.space_group_name_H-M   'P 1'
#
loop_
_entity.id
_entity.type
_entity.pdbx_description
1 polymer ?
#
loop_
_entity_poly.entity_id
_entity_poly.type
_entity_poly.pdbx_seq_one_letter_code
_entity_poly.pdbx_strand_id
1 'polypeptide(L)'
;MGGYANAKLQSMGFKQLPQPGGGQITVFYPSSDPETSVVQGPFRLSWASDGTPLKGNGRLIVISHGSGGSPWVHVDLARALVEHGFIVALPQHHGDNYLDPSEPGPVSWRKRPQEVSTAIDTIAGNAHLAANLSLDAVGVFGGSAGGHTALSLAGGLWSDQRFKEHCDKYIAQDFSSCVGFITLLRGNMFHGLKVWFAKQIIATRFRDGEFQHYVDPRIKAAVAMVPFAADFLPDSLANPKIALGLVIADKDVNQIPRFHVERILDACTPRCEILMRLSDAGHGAMLSPMPPLEPGSIADKLLSDPPSFDREAVVPELNRRIADFFIRNLVAASKN
;
A
#
# COMPACT_ATOMS: atom_id res chain seq x y z
N MET A 1 5.76 30.89 -22.64
CA MET A 1 6.93 30.01 -22.65
C MET A 1 7.72 30.30 -21.36
N GLY A 2 7.40 29.61 -20.29
CA GLY A 2 8.12 29.70 -19.01
C GLY A 2 9.06 28.48 -18.91
N GLY A 3 10.37 28.76 -18.97
CA GLY A 3 11.39 27.74 -18.89
C GLY A 3 11.32 27.01 -17.54
N TYR A 4 11.13 25.69 -17.57
CA TYR A 4 11.43 24.84 -16.44
C TYR A 4 12.96 24.90 -16.25
N ALA A 5 13.40 25.63 -15.24
CA ALA A 5 14.78 25.58 -14.79
C ALA A 5 15.12 24.09 -14.52
N ASN A 6 16.26 23.64 -15.04
CA ASN A 6 16.84 22.32 -14.73
C ASN A 6 16.82 22.11 -13.22
N ALA A 7 15.85 21.36 -12.75
CA ALA A 7 15.87 20.86 -11.37
C ALA A 7 17.12 19.96 -11.28
N LYS A 8 18.11 20.41 -10.52
CA LYS A 8 19.24 19.60 -10.13
C LYS A 8 18.68 18.30 -9.61
N LEU A 9 19.04 17.17 -10.19
CA LEU A 9 18.61 15.85 -9.71
C LEU A 9 18.80 15.83 -8.19
N GLN A 10 17.70 15.79 -7.47
CA GLN A 10 17.73 15.70 -6.01
C GLN A 10 18.06 14.28 -5.66
N SER A 11 19.03 14.09 -4.77
CA SER A 11 19.36 12.79 -4.21
C SER A 11 18.23 12.34 -3.27
N MET A 12 18.05 11.05 -3.12
CA MET A 12 17.14 10.49 -2.14
C MET A 12 17.87 10.31 -0.81
N GLY A 13 17.53 11.15 0.19
CA GLY A 13 17.95 10.99 1.57
C GLY A 13 17.23 9.83 2.24
N PHE A 14 17.86 9.22 3.23
CA PHE A 14 17.33 8.08 3.98
C PHE A 14 17.55 8.27 5.48
N LYS A 15 16.53 7.91 6.26
CA LYS A 15 16.61 7.84 7.72
C LYS A 15 15.67 6.77 8.27
N GLN A 16 16.05 6.15 9.38
CA GLN A 16 15.15 5.34 10.18
C GLN A 16 14.83 6.04 11.50
N LEU A 17 13.54 6.06 11.82
CA LEU A 17 13.05 6.59 13.09
C LEU A 17 12.40 5.47 13.90
N PRO A 18 12.56 5.46 15.24
CA PRO A 18 11.87 4.48 16.07
C PRO A 18 10.36 4.68 15.98
N GLN A 19 9.62 3.57 15.83
CA GLN A 19 8.17 3.56 15.84
C GLN A 19 7.66 3.31 17.26
N PRO A 20 6.72 4.12 17.78
CA PRO A 20 6.05 3.83 19.04
C PRO A 20 5.43 2.43 19.03
N GLY A 21 5.66 1.66 20.11
CA GLY A 21 5.21 0.27 20.20
C GLY A 21 6.20 -0.75 19.61
N GLY A 22 7.32 -0.31 19.02
CA GLY A 22 8.38 -1.16 18.44
C GLY A 22 8.44 -1.06 16.91
N GLY A 23 9.53 -1.55 16.34
CA GLY A 23 9.80 -1.44 14.89
C GLY A 23 10.38 -0.09 14.48
N GLN A 24 10.38 0.16 13.17
CA GLN A 24 11.00 1.32 12.56
C GLN A 24 10.06 1.99 11.56
N ILE A 25 10.16 3.29 11.43
CA ILE A 25 9.63 4.04 10.30
C ILE A 25 10.80 4.36 9.38
N THR A 26 10.78 3.79 8.18
CA THR A 26 11.74 4.14 7.12
C THR A 26 11.29 5.44 6.47
N VAL A 27 12.21 6.39 6.32
CA VAL A 27 11.89 7.71 5.76
C VAL A 27 12.83 8.01 4.62
N PHE A 28 12.24 8.34 3.47
CA PHE A 28 12.95 8.88 2.31
C PHE A 28 12.55 10.34 2.08
N TYR A 29 13.50 11.18 1.66
CA TYR A 29 13.26 12.60 1.50
C TYR A 29 14.23 13.23 0.47
N PRO A 30 13.88 14.37 -0.13
CA PRO A 30 14.82 15.11 -0.97
C PRO A 30 16.07 15.52 -0.19
N SER A 31 17.25 15.24 -0.72
CA SER A 31 18.55 15.53 -0.08
C SER A 31 19.50 16.24 -1.03
N SER A 32 20.42 17.02 -0.44
CA SER A 32 21.53 17.65 -1.17
C SER A 32 22.79 16.77 -1.22
N ASP A 33 22.84 15.72 -0.40
CA ASP A 33 24.03 14.90 -0.24
C ASP A 33 24.07 13.79 -1.30
N PRO A 34 25.28 13.34 -1.73
CA PRO A 34 25.40 12.29 -2.74
C PRO A 34 24.89 10.94 -2.22
N GLU A 35 24.26 10.20 -3.10
CA GLU A 35 23.85 8.83 -2.82
C GLU A 35 25.05 7.87 -2.84
N THR A 36 24.97 6.86 -1.99
CA THR A 36 25.89 5.72 -1.98
C THR A 36 25.13 4.42 -2.20
N SER A 37 25.79 3.44 -2.82
CA SER A 37 25.20 2.11 -2.98
C SER A 37 25.11 1.39 -1.62
N VAL A 38 23.95 0.79 -1.35
CA VAL A 38 23.64 0.08 -0.12
C VAL A 38 23.06 -1.29 -0.44
N VAL A 39 23.46 -2.30 0.32
CA VAL A 39 22.84 -3.64 0.26
C VAL A 39 21.86 -3.76 1.42
N GLN A 40 20.57 -3.94 1.07
CA GLN A 40 19.50 -4.08 2.06
C GLN A 40 18.76 -5.41 1.82
N GLY A 41 19.08 -6.41 2.64
CA GLY A 41 18.62 -7.76 2.38
C GLY A 41 19.05 -8.23 0.96
N PRO A 42 18.12 -8.65 0.11
CA PRO A 42 18.43 -9.10 -1.25
C PRO A 42 18.60 -7.94 -2.26
N PHE A 43 18.32 -6.70 -1.85
CA PHE A 43 18.27 -5.55 -2.76
C PHE A 43 19.60 -4.78 -2.80
N ARG A 44 19.96 -4.32 -4.00
CA ARG A 44 21.00 -3.29 -4.21
C ARG A 44 20.29 -1.98 -4.48
N LEU A 45 20.39 -1.05 -3.54
CA LEU A 45 19.72 0.24 -3.54
C LEU A 45 20.74 1.37 -3.47
N SER A 46 20.28 2.62 -3.57
CA SER A 46 21.13 3.79 -3.34
C SER A 46 20.35 4.87 -2.61
N TRP A 47 21.01 5.56 -1.69
CA TRP A 47 20.50 6.74 -0.99
C TRP A 47 21.62 7.47 -0.24
N ALA A 48 21.32 8.70 0.21
CA ALA A 48 22.16 9.46 1.12
C ALA A 48 21.76 9.16 2.58
N SER A 49 22.50 8.29 3.28
CA SER A 49 22.21 7.92 4.67
C SER A 49 22.35 9.14 5.57
N ASP A 50 21.31 9.47 6.35
CA ASP A 50 21.21 10.67 7.19
C ASP A 50 21.54 11.98 6.44
N GLY A 51 21.30 12.00 5.13
CA GLY A 51 21.59 13.15 4.27
C GLY A 51 20.83 14.40 4.69
N THR A 52 21.35 15.56 4.33
CA THR A 52 20.75 16.88 4.65
C THR A 52 19.42 17.05 3.93
N PRO A 53 18.28 17.21 4.63
CA PRO A 53 16.98 17.36 3.99
C PRO A 53 16.85 18.67 3.22
N LEU A 54 16.28 18.60 2.03
CA LEU A 54 15.81 19.74 1.25
C LEU A 54 14.32 19.97 1.46
N LYS A 55 13.86 21.19 1.23
CA LYS A 55 12.45 21.57 1.45
C LYS A 55 11.46 20.77 0.61
N GLY A 56 11.82 20.39 -0.62
CA GLY A 56 10.91 19.70 -1.53
C GLY A 56 9.62 20.47 -1.80
N ASN A 57 8.50 19.76 -1.91
CA ASN A 57 7.16 20.33 -2.09
C ASN A 57 6.42 20.57 -0.75
N GLY A 58 7.02 20.22 0.37
CA GLY A 58 6.47 20.42 1.72
C GLY A 58 5.36 19.44 2.12
N ARG A 59 5.17 18.31 1.41
CA ARG A 59 4.12 17.33 1.69
C ARG A 59 4.70 15.96 2.06
N LEU A 60 3.93 15.22 2.86
CA LEU A 60 4.24 13.86 3.32
C LEU A 60 3.35 12.85 2.60
N ILE A 61 3.94 11.75 2.15
CA ILE A 61 3.23 10.54 1.74
C ILE A 61 3.59 9.41 2.72
N VAL A 62 2.59 8.70 3.21
CA VAL A 62 2.81 7.47 3.98
C VAL A 62 2.51 6.27 3.09
N ILE A 63 3.45 5.33 3.00
CA ILE A 63 3.28 4.08 2.26
C ILE A 63 3.00 2.95 3.27
N SER A 64 1.83 2.34 3.16
CA SER A 64 1.44 1.14 3.90
C SER A 64 1.70 -0.10 3.06
N HIS A 65 2.64 -0.95 3.50
CA HIS A 65 3.03 -2.17 2.77
C HIS A 65 1.97 -3.28 2.87
N GLY A 66 2.05 -4.27 1.99
CA GLY A 66 1.22 -5.49 2.03
C GLY A 66 1.47 -6.35 3.26
N SER A 67 0.65 -7.41 3.44
CA SER A 67 0.82 -8.37 4.53
C SER A 67 2.18 -9.08 4.43
N GLY A 68 2.89 -9.21 5.56
CA GLY A 68 4.25 -9.75 5.59
C GLY A 68 5.29 -8.93 4.81
N GLY A 69 4.93 -7.71 4.37
CA GLY A 69 5.77 -6.86 3.53
C GLY A 69 6.87 -6.12 4.29
N SER A 70 7.65 -5.36 3.53
CA SER A 70 8.74 -4.53 4.02
C SER A 70 8.76 -3.18 3.30
N PRO A 71 9.43 -2.14 3.86
CA PRO A 71 9.60 -0.88 3.15
C PRO A 71 10.43 -1.03 1.86
N TRP A 72 11.26 -2.06 1.78
CA TRP A 72 12.25 -2.23 0.70
C TRP A 72 11.64 -2.55 -0.65
N VAL A 73 10.46 -3.15 -0.68
CA VAL A 73 9.69 -3.46 -1.90
C VAL A 73 8.86 -2.28 -2.42
N HIS A 74 9.06 -1.09 -1.86
CA HIS A 74 8.40 0.17 -2.29
C HIS A 74 9.40 1.29 -2.54
N VAL A 75 10.72 0.97 -2.60
CA VAL A 75 11.78 1.98 -2.74
C VAL A 75 11.69 2.72 -4.08
N ASP A 76 11.30 2.05 -5.16
CA ASP A 76 11.20 2.71 -6.47
C ASP A 76 10.02 3.69 -6.51
N LEU A 77 8.88 3.36 -5.89
CA LEU A 77 7.79 4.31 -5.71
C LEU A 77 8.21 5.47 -4.79
N ALA A 78 8.90 5.16 -3.68
CA ALA A 78 9.40 6.20 -2.78
C ALA A 78 10.36 7.15 -3.50
N ARG A 79 11.23 6.63 -4.36
CA ARG A 79 12.14 7.43 -5.21
C ARG A 79 11.35 8.35 -6.14
N ALA A 80 10.39 7.82 -6.86
CA ALA A 80 9.55 8.64 -7.74
C ALA A 80 8.83 9.76 -6.99
N LEU A 81 8.33 9.48 -5.78
CA LEU A 81 7.71 10.50 -4.93
C LEU A 81 8.72 11.54 -4.43
N VAL A 82 9.92 11.12 -4.02
CA VAL A 82 11.01 12.03 -3.61
C VAL A 82 11.46 12.94 -4.76
N GLU A 83 11.57 12.42 -5.98
CA GLU A 83 11.87 13.19 -7.18
C GLU A 83 10.82 14.27 -7.46
N HIS A 84 9.56 14.06 -7.03
CA HIS A 84 8.49 15.06 -7.07
C HIS A 84 8.47 15.96 -5.81
N GLY A 85 9.46 15.82 -4.93
CA GLY A 85 9.68 16.67 -3.76
C GLY A 85 8.93 16.25 -2.49
N PHE A 86 8.30 15.08 -2.46
CA PHE A 86 7.64 14.56 -1.25
C PHE A 86 8.66 14.01 -0.24
N ILE A 87 8.32 14.10 1.06
CA ILE A 87 8.88 13.23 2.08
C ILE A 87 8.00 11.97 2.12
N VAL A 88 8.61 10.80 2.24
CA VAL A 88 7.92 9.52 2.19
C VAL A 88 8.23 8.74 3.46
N ALA A 89 7.21 8.34 4.22
CA ALA A 89 7.34 7.53 5.43
C ALA A 89 6.72 6.14 5.21
N LEU A 90 7.44 5.10 5.64
CA LEU A 90 6.99 3.71 5.56
C LEU A 90 7.05 3.10 6.96
N PRO A 91 5.93 3.10 7.71
CA PRO A 91 5.85 2.41 8.99
C PRO A 91 5.96 0.90 8.82
N GLN A 92 6.61 0.24 9.73
CA GLN A 92 6.62 -1.21 9.85
C GLN A 92 5.40 -1.65 10.66
N HIS A 93 4.42 -2.28 10.02
CA HIS A 93 3.19 -2.68 10.69
C HIS A 93 3.41 -3.80 11.70
N HIS A 94 2.97 -3.61 12.95
CA HIS A 94 3.17 -4.57 14.04
C HIS A 94 2.41 -5.87 13.76
N GLY A 95 3.09 -7.00 13.97
CA GLY A 95 2.51 -8.34 13.82
C GLY A 95 2.20 -8.74 12.37
N ASP A 96 2.49 -7.87 11.37
CA ASP A 96 2.20 -8.17 9.97
C ASP A 96 3.24 -7.55 9.02
N ASN A 97 4.50 -7.87 9.26
CA ASN A 97 5.65 -7.43 8.48
C ASN A 97 6.64 -8.59 8.27
N TYR A 98 7.67 -8.37 7.47
CA TYR A 98 8.65 -9.40 7.10
C TYR A 98 9.49 -9.96 8.26
N LEU A 99 9.56 -9.26 9.40
CA LEU A 99 10.26 -9.71 10.62
C LEU A 99 9.29 -10.34 11.63
N ASP A 100 8.03 -9.93 11.61
CA ASP A 100 7.01 -10.39 12.55
C ASP A 100 5.67 -10.61 11.81
N PRO A 101 5.37 -11.84 11.37
CA PRO A 101 4.09 -12.19 10.75
C PRO A 101 3.10 -12.82 11.73
N SER A 102 3.11 -12.44 13.01
CA SER A 102 2.33 -13.12 14.08
C SER A 102 0.83 -12.81 14.06
N GLU A 103 0.42 -11.65 13.53
CA GLU A 103 -0.97 -11.17 13.56
C GLU A 103 -1.48 -10.65 12.21
N PRO A 104 -1.35 -11.40 11.09
CA PRO A 104 -1.85 -10.96 9.79
C PRO A 104 -3.38 -10.91 9.75
N GLY A 105 -3.92 -10.19 8.79
CA GLY A 105 -5.38 -10.08 8.57
C GLY A 105 -6.05 -9.08 9.50
N PRO A 106 -7.32 -9.34 9.95
CA PRO A 106 -8.13 -8.33 10.63
C PRO A 106 -7.51 -7.72 11.89
N VAL A 107 -6.67 -8.47 12.62
CA VAL A 107 -5.97 -7.94 13.79
C VAL A 107 -5.03 -6.80 13.38
N SER A 108 -4.19 -7.04 12.38
CA SER A 108 -3.32 -6.02 11.81
C SER A 108 -4.13 -4.90 11.14
N TRP A 109 -5.16 -5.23 10.35
CA TRP A 109 -5.95 -4.23 9.62
C TRP A 109 -6.60 -3.18 10.53
N ARG A 110 -7.01 -3.55 11.75
CA ARG A 110 -7.52 -2.60 12.74
C ARG A 110 -6.45 -1.63 13.24
N LYS A 111 -5.18 -2.09 13.34
CA LYS A 111 -4.06 -1.30 13.87
C LYS A 111 -3.46 -0.36 12.83
N ARG A 112 -3.35 -0.80 11.57
CA ARG A 112 -2.62 -0.11 10.50
C ARG A 112 -3.03 1.35 10.26
N PRO A 113 -4.34 1.74 10.25
CA PRO A 113 -4.71 3.15 10.10
C PRO A 113 -4.15 4.04 11.21
N GLN A 114 -4.13 3.55 12.45
CA GLN A 114 -3.54 4.27 13.57
C GLN A 114 -2.01 4.33 13.48
N GLU A 115 -1.37 3.27 13.00
CA GLU A 115 0.09 3.24 12.77
C GLU A 115 0.51 4.24 11.68
N VAL A 116 -0.33 4.45 10.67
CA VAL A 116 -0.14 5.54 9.68
C VAL A 116 -0.19 6.90 10.38
N SER A 117 -1.17 7.17 11.23
CA SER A 117 -1.25 8.41 12.00
C SER A 117 -0.06 8.59 12.95
N THR A 118 0.36 7.50 13.60
CA THR A 118 1.57 7.50 14.46
C THR A 118 2.83 7.81 13.66
N ALA A 119 2.94 7.34 12.42
CA ALA A 119 4.05 7.69 11.56
C ALA A 119 4.05 9.20 11.23
N ILE A 120 2.88 9.79 10.95
CA ILE A 120 2.75 11.23 10.74
C ILE A 120 3.20 12.01 11.99
N ASP A 121 2.78 11.57 13.18
CA ASP A 121 3.15 12.20 14.45
C ASP A 121 4.67 12.09 14.73
N THR A 122 5.25 10.95 14.42
CA THR A 122 6.71 10.73 14.58
C THR A 122 7.51 11.65 13.65
N ILE A 123 7.07 11.82 12.40
CA ILE A 123 7.67 12.76 11.46
C ILE A 123 7.51 14.20 11.96
N ALA A 124 6.33 14.56 12.48
CA ALA A 124 6.07 15.89 13.06
C ALA A 124 6.98 16.20 14.25
N GLY A 125 7.32 15.19 15.04
CA GLY A 125 8.24 15.31 16.17
C GLY A 125 9.72 15.39 15.79
N ASN A 126 10.09 15.09 14.54
CA ASN A 126 11.48 15.18 14.08
C ASN A 126 11.80 16.56 13.52
N ALA A 127 12.56 17.37 14.28
CA ALA A 127 12.82 18.76 13.94
C ALA A 127 13.45 18.98 12.55
N HIS A 128 14.31 18.05 12.09
CA HIS A 128 14.97 18.18 10.79
C HIS A 128 14.02 17.94 9.61
N LEU A 129 13.06 17.01 9.76
CA LEU A 129 12.08 16.70 8.73
C LEU A 129 10.89 17.67 8.80
N ALA A 130 10.39 17.92 10.01
CA ALA A 130 9.21 18.76 10.25
C ALA A 130 9.39 20.20 9.77
N ALA A 131 10.60 20.76 9.86
CA ALA A 131 10.90 22.11 9.38
C ALA A 131 10.57 22.35 7.90
N ASN A 132 10.48 21.27 7.12
CA ASN A 132 10.22 21.31 5.68
C ASN A 132 8.80 20.83 5.31
N LEU A 133 7.93 20.55 6.29
CA LEU A 133 6.61 19.94 6.08
C LEU A 133 5.47 20.84 6.53
N SER A 134 4.37 20.75 5.78
CA SER A 134 3.04 21.17 6.17
C SER A 134 2.16 19.93 6.22
N LEU A 135 1.74 19.53 7.42
CA LEU A 135 1.03 18.27 7.68
C LEU A 135 -0.51 18.40 7.65
N ASP A 136 -1.03 19.50 7.11
CA ASP A 136 -2.45 19.75 6.87
C ASP A 136 -3.01 18.95 5.68
N ALA A 137 -2.13 18.44 4.80
CA ALA A 137 -2.48 17.62 3.66
C ALA A 137 -1.43 16.53 3.42
N VAL A 138 -1.73 15.33 3.93
CA VAL A 138 -0.91 14.12 3.83
C VAL A 138 -1.56 13.15 2.84
N GLY A 139 -0.73 12.45 2.05
CA GLY A 139 -1.18 11.36 1.19
C GLY A 139 -0.87 9.99 1.78
N VAL A 140 -1.65 9.00 1.38
CA VAL A 140 -1.41 7.60 1.73
C VAL A 140 -1.43 6.74 0.48
N PHE A 141 -0.39 5.94 0.26
CA PHE A 141 -0.39 4.85 -0.70
C PHE A 141 -0.45 3.52 0.04
N GLY A 142 -1.18 2.56 -0.50
CA GLY A 142 -1.16 1.21 0.02
C GLY A 142 -1.39 0.15 -1.05
N GLY A 143 -0.64 -0.96 -0.95
CA GLY A 143 -0.79 -2.15 -1.79
C GLY A 143 -1.30 -3.34 -0.98
N SER A 144 -2.21 -4.15 -1.54
CA SER A 144 -2.76 -5.35 -0.89
C SER A 144 -3.41 -5.02 0.47
N ALA A 145 -2.91 -5.57 1.60
CA ALA A 145 -3.33 -5.18 2.94
C ALA A 145 -3.09 -3.69 3.24
N GLY A 146 -2.05 -3.09 2.65
CA GLY A 146 -1.87 -1.63 2.68
C GLY A 146 -2.95 -0.89 1.90
N GLY A 147 -3.43 -1.48 0.79
CA GLY A 147 -4.58 -0.97 0.03
C GLY A 147 -5.87 -0.98 0.87
N HIS A 148 -6.07 -2.01 1.69
CA HIS A 148 -7.13 -2.03 2.71
C HIS A 148 -6.98 -0.85 3.68
N THR A 149 -5.76 -0.59 4.17
CA THR A 149 -5.46 0.57 5.02
C THR A 149 -5.82 1.90 4.34
N ALA A 150 -5.45 2.06 3.06
CA ALA A 150 -5.75 3.25 2.27
C ALA A 150 -7.26 3.45 2.10
N LEU A 151 -8.04 2.38 1.84
CA LEU A 151 -9.50 2.42 1.74
C LEU A 151 -10.15 2.75 3.09
N SER A 152 -9.64 2.20 4.20
CA SER A 152 -10.12 2.53 5.56
C SER A 152 -9.94 4.02 5.86
N LEU A 153 -8.77 4.58 5.55
CA LEU A 153 -8.45 6.01 5.72
C LEU A 153 -9.23 6.91 4.77
N ALA A 154 -9.71 6.39 3.64
CA ALA A 154 -10.63 7.10 2.74
C ALA A 154 -12.08 7.15 3.24
N GLY A 155 -12.38 6.52 4.39
CA GLY A 155 -13.70 6.48 5.02
C GLY A 155 -14.46 5.19 4.80
N GLY A 156 -13.81 4.15 4.27
CA GLY A 156 -14.39 2.83 4.08
C GLY A 156 -14.73 2.14 5.42
N LEU A 157 -15.90 1.55 5.50
CA LEU A 157 -16.36 0.72 6.61
C LEU A 157 -16.18 -0.76 6.26
N TRP A 158 -15.60 -1.54 7.17
CA TRP A 158 -15.40 -2.97 6.99
C TRP A 158 -15.66 -3.75 8.29
N SER A 159 -15.91 -5.05 8.20
CA SER A 159 -16.07 -5.92 9.38
C SER A 159 -15.64 -7.35 9.12
N ASP A 160 -15.27 -8.07 10.19
CA ASP A 160 -14.94 -9.50 10.13
C ASP A 160 -16.10 -10.34 9.59
N GLN A 161 -17.32 -10.01 9.98
CA GLN A 161 -18.50 -10.71 9.50
C GLN A 161 -18.64 -10.63 7.98
N ARG A 162 -18.38 -9.48 7.37
CA ARG A 162 -18.42 -9.33 5.92
C ARG A 162 -17.36 -10.17 5.21
N PHE A 163 -16.16 -10.26 5.80
CA PHE A 163 -15.13 -11.17 5.31
C PHE A 163 -15.61 -12.62 5.35
N LYS A 164 -16.18 -13.04 6.48
CA LYS A 164 -16.76 -14.38 6.61
C LYS A 164 -17.86 -14.64 5.57
N GLU A 165 -18.80 -13.73 5.38
CA GLU A 165 -19.90 -13.83 4.39
C GLU A 165 -19.34 -13.97 2.98
N HIS A 166 -18.30 -13.19 2.62
CA HIS A 166 -17.61 -13.30 1.35
C HIS A 166 -17.02 -14.70 1.16
N CYS A 167 -16.26 -15.19 2.14
CA CYS A 167 -15.63 -16.51 2.05
C CYS A 167 -16.63 -17.65 2.09
N ASP A 168 -17.72 -17.55 2.84
CA ASP A 168 -18.80 -18.54 2.81
C ASP A 168 -19.37 -18.71 1.40
N LYS A 169 -19.49 -17.62 0.67
CA LYS A 169 -20.08 -17.59 -0.66
C LYS A 169 -19.09 -17.90 -1.78
N TYR A 170 -17.87 -17.34 -1.70
CA TYR A 170 -16.94 -17.30 -2.82
C TYR A 170 -15.62 -18.02 -2.62
N ILE A 171 -15.39 -18.70 -1.49
CA ILE A 171 -14.08 -19.32 -1.17
C ILE A 171 -13.54 -20.26 -2.26
N ALA A 172 -14.40 -20.93 -3.03
CA ALA A 172 -13.96 -21.79 -4.13
C ALA A 172 -13.42 -21.00 -5.33
N GLN A 173 -13.79 -19.72 -5.46
CA GLN A 173 -13.42 -18.82 -6.56
C GLN A 173 -12.34 -17.82 -6.14
N ASP A 174 -12.26 -17.50 -4.86
CA ASP A 174 -11.39 -16.48 -4.26
C ASP A 174 -10.66 -17.05 -3.04
N PHE A 175 -10.04 -18.24 -3.24
CA PHE A 175 -9.47 -19.00 -2.14
C PHE A 175 -8.28 -18.29 -1.49
N SER A 176 -7.40 -17.69 -2.28
CA SER A 176 -6.20 -17.04 -1.77
C SER A 176 -6.55 -15.86 -0.86
N SER A 177 -7.57 -15.08 -1.19
CA SER A 177 -8.07 -13.99 -0.33
C SER A 177 -8.59 -14.50 1.01
N CYS A 178 -9.24 -15.68 1.03
CA CYS A 178 -9.82 -16.25 2.24
C CYS A 178 -8.82 -16.92 3.17
N VAL A 179 -7.70 -17.43 2.64
CA VAL A 179 -6.72 -18.19 3.44
C VAL A 179 -5.33 -17.57 3.47
N GLY A 180 -5.10 -16.51 2.70
CA GLY A 180 -3.79 -15.85 2.57
C GLY A 180 -2.73 -16.80 1.99
N PHE A 181 -1.49 -16.61 2.42
CA PHE A 181 -0.34 -17.38 1.96
C PHE A 181 -0.16 -18.75 2.63
N ILE A 182 -1.20 -19.28 3.30
CA ILE A 182 -1.10 -20.55 4.06
C ILE A 182 -1.10 -21.73 3.12
N THR A 183 -1.98 -21.75 2.11
CA THR A 183 -2.14 -22.88 1.18
C THR A 183 -2.84 -22.44 -0.11
N LEU A 184 -2.70 -23.25 -1.16
CA LEU A 184 -3.40 -23.06 -2.43
C LEU A 184 -4.28 -24.25 -2.77
N LEU A 185 -5.33 -24.04 -3.57
CA LEU A 185 -6.10 -25.10 -4.20
C LEU A 185 -5.31 -25.66 -5.39
N ARG A 186 -5.06 -26.97 -5.38
CA ARG A 186 -4.28 -27.66 -6.42
C ARG A 186 -5.14 -28.54 -7.34
N GLY A 187 -6.48 -28.44 -7.24
CA GLY A 187 -7.39 -29.25 -8.07
C GLY A 187 -7.38 -30.75 -7.77
N ASN A 188 -6.84 -31.19 -6.62
CA ASN A 188 -6.81 -32.60 -6.22
C ASN A 188 -8.05 -32.96 -5.38
N MET A 189 -8.22 -34.29 -5.08
CA MET A 189 -9.36 -34.84 -4.33
C MET A 189 -9.52 -34.24 -2.91
N PHE A 190 -8.48 -33.60 -2.36
CA PHE A 190 -8.53 -32.93 -1.03
C PHE A 190 -9.01 -31.48 -1.09
N HIS A 191 -9.37 -30.99 -2.26
CA HIS A 191 -9.85 -29.62 -2.46
C HIS A 191 -11.04 -29.29 -1.55
N GLY A 192 -12.08 -30.15 -1.57
CA GLY A 192 -13.27 -29.96 -0.74
C GLY A 192 -12.97 -29.95 0.76
N LEU A 193 -12.02 -30.80 1.19
CA LEU A 193 -11.61 -30.85 2.59
C LEU A 193 -10.89 -29.57 3.03
N LYS A 194 -10.00 -29.04 2.19
CA LYS A 194 -9.33 -27.74 2.47
C LYS A 194 -10.33 -26.60 2.60
N VAL A 195 -11.28 -26.53 1.67
CA VAL A 195 -12.36 -25.51 1.69
C VAL A 195 -13.18 -25.65 2.96
N TRP A 196 -13.56 -26.88 3.35
CA TRP A 196 -14.33 -27.11 4.56
C TRP A 196 -13.58 -26.66 5.82
N PHE A 197 -12.30 -27.07 5.97
CA PHE A 197 -11.48 -26.64 7.11
C PHE A 197 -11.30 -25.12 7.16
N ALA A 198 -11.02 -24.48 6.01
CA ALA A 198 -10.89 -23.03 5.93
C ALA A 198 -12.17 -22.35 6.41
N LYS A 199 -13.35 -22.80 5.96
CA LYS A 199 -14.65 -22.26 6.42
C LYS A 199 -14.84 -22.41 7.92
N GLN A 200 -14.46 -23.55 8.54
CA GLN A 200 -14.57 -23.73 9.98
C GLN A 200 -13.67 -22.74 10.75
N ILE A 201 -12.43 -22.55 10.29
CA ILE A 201 -11.50 -21.59 10.90
C ILE A 201 -12.05 -20.16 10.79
N ILE A 202 -12.52 -19.79 9.59
CA ILE A 202 -13.10 -18.46 9.35
C ILE A 202 -14.34 -18.25 10.23
N ALA A 203 -15.24 -19.23 10.29
CA ALA A 203 -16.45 -19.17 11.12
C ALA A 203 -16.17 -19.02 12.63
N THR A 204 -15.00 -19.47 13.10
CA THR A 204 -14.62 -19.33 14.52
C THR A 204 -13.88 -18.03 14.81
N ARG A 205 -13.14 -17.50 13.87
CA ARG A 205 -12.26 -16.33 14.06
C ARG A 205 -12.88 -15.00 13.66
N PHE A 206 -13.75 -15.00 12.63
CA PHE A 206 -14.30 -13.78 12.03
C PHE A 206 -15.80 -13.67 12.37
N ARG A 207 -16.09 -13.22 13.59
CA ARG A 207 -17.47 -13.15 14.13
C ARG A 207 -17.93 -11.74 14.44
N ASP A 208 -17.01 -10.80 14.50
CA ASP A 208 -17.31 -9.44 14.86
C ASP A 208 -18.04 -8.74 13.70
N GLY A 209 -19.29 -8.34 13.95
CA GLY A 209 -20.11 -7.59 13.00
C GLY A 209 -19.95 -6.08 13.13
N GLU A 210 -19.19 -5.60 14.13
CA GLU A 210 -18.95 -4.18 14.32
C GLU A 210 -18.14 -3.62 13.14
N PHE A 211 -18.64 -2.52 12.56
CA PHE A 211 -17.92 -1.83 11.52
C PHE A 211 -16.71 -1.09 12.08
N GLN A 212 -15.56 -1.41 11.55
CA GLN A 212 -14.32 -0.71 11.81
C GLN A 212 -14.29 0.60 11.02
N HIS A 213 -13.84 1.65 11.68
CA HIS A 213 -13.78 2.99 11.12
C HIS A 213 -12.60 3.76 11.73
N TYR A 214 -11.83 4.45 10.91
CA TYR A 214 -10.74 5.31 11.39
C TYR A 214 -10.56 6.51 10.46
N VAL A 215 -10.43 7.70 11.02
CA VAL A 215 -10.22 8.95 10.27
C VAL A 215 -9.06 9.73 10.88
N ASP A 216 -8.15 10.17 10.03
CA ASP A 216 -7.16 11.20 10.37
C ASP A 216 -7.42 12.42 9.48
N PRO A 217 -7.81 13.57 10.05
CA PRO A 217 -8.19 14.75 9.26
C PRO A 217 -7.05 15.34 8.43
N ARG A 218 -5.81 14.98 8.71
CA ARG A 218 -4.63 15.39 7.94
C ARG A 218 -4.53 14.69 6.60
N ILE A 219 -5.10 13.50 6.46
CA ILE A 219 -5.08 12.72 5.23
C ILE A 219 -6.09 13.32 4.24
N LYS A 220 -5.64 13.69 3.04
CA LYS A 220 -6.45 14.34 2.00
C LYS A 220 -6.49 13.56 0.70
N ALA A 221 -5.60 12.61 0.50
CA ALA A 221 -5.56 11.76 -0.69
C ALA A 221 -5.09 10.35 -0.33
N ALA A 222 -5.70 9.34 -0.94
CA ALA A 222 -5.30 7.95 -0.79
C ALA A 222 -5.22 7.27 -2.16
N VAL A 223 -4.25 6.37 -2.33
CA VAL A 223 -4.15 5.46 -3.46
C VAL A 223 -4.18 4.03 -2.96
N ALA A 224 -5.13 3.24 -3.44
CA ALA A 224 -5.24 1.82 -3.15
C ALA A 224 -4.91 1.00 -4.40
N MET A 225 -3.82 0.23 -4.35
CA MET A 225 -3.38 -0.64 -5.43
C MET A 225 -3.64 -2.10 -5.05
N VAL A 226 -4.31 -2.83 -5.94
CA VAL A 226 -4.69 -4.24 -5.73
C VAL A 226 -5.15 -4.51 -4.29
N PRO A 227 -6.09 -3.69 -3.73
CA PRO A 227 -6.43 -3.74 -2.33
C PRO A 227 -7.15 -5.03 -1.95
N PHE A 228 -6.90 -5.54 -0.77
CA PHE A 228 -7.86 -6.43 -0.13
C PHE A 228 -9.12 -5.61 0.21
N ALA A 229 -10.30 -6.03 -0.25
CA ALA A 229 -11.52 -5.25 -0.07
C ALA A 229 -12.82 -6.09 0.03
N ALA A 230 -12.69 -7.40 0.21
CA ALA A 230 -13.85 -8.30 0.28
C ALA A 230 -14.74 -8.06 1.52
N ASP A 231 -14.17 -7.49 2.57
CA ASP A 231 -14.78 -7.20 3.87
C ASP A 231 -15.39 -5.80 3.97
N PHE A 232 -15.15 -4.93 2.98
CA PHE A 232 -15.74 -3.60 2.97
C PHE A 232 -17.24 -3.60 2.67
N LEU A 233 -17.94 -2.60 3.21
CA LEU A 233 -19.23 -2.14 2.73
C LEU A 233 -18.97 -1.16 1.58
N PRO A 234 -19.13 -1.55 0.29
CA PRO A 234 -18.74 -0.70 -0.84
C PRO A 234 -19.42 0.67 -0.81
N ASP A 235 -20.70 0.73 -0.42
CA ASP A 235 -21.49 1.96 -0.35
C ASP A 235 -20.90 3.01 0.62
N SER A 236 -20.10 2.58 1.60
CA SER A 236 -19.39 3.51 2.49
C SER A 236 -18.37 4.37 1.75
N LEU A 237 -17.88 3.89 0.61
CA LEU A 237 -16.98 4.60 -0.30
C LEU A 237 -17.68 5.22 -1.52
N ALA A 238 -19.01 5.21 -1.59
CA ALA A 238 -19.76 5.87 -2.67
C ALA A 238 -19.49 7.40 -2.72
N ASN A 239 -19.10 7.97 -1.60
CA ASN A 239 -18.69 9.37 -1.49
C ASN A 239 -17.43 9.47 -0.61
N PRO A 240 -16.24 9.16 -1.15
CA PRO A 240 -15.00 9.20 -0.39
C PRO A 240 -14.78 10.58 0.22
N LYS A 241 -14.30 10.62 1.46
CA LYS A 241 -14.07 11.88 2.19
C LYS A 241 -12.81 12.62 1.73
N ILE A 242 -11.96 11.92 0.98
CA ILE A 242 -10.68 12.41 0.46
C ILE A 242 -10.55 11.98 -1.01
N ALA A 243 -9.61 12.55 -1.74
CA ALA A 243 -9.30 12.10 -3.10
C ALA A 243 -8.88 10.62 -3.07
N LEU A 244 -9.55 9.77 -3.86
CA LEU A 244 -9.29 8.33 -3.91
C LEU A 244 -8.85 7.91 -5.31
N GLY A 245 -7.62 7.40 -5.43
CA GLY A 245 -7.07 6.78 -6.62
C GLY A 245 -7.03 5.26 -6.48
N LEU A 246 -7.34 4.55 -7.57
CA LEU A 246 -7.35 3.09 -7.62
C LEU A 246 -6.40 2.59 -8.71
N VAL A 247 -5.67 1.52 -8.43
CA VAL A 247 -4.86 0.79 -9.41
C VAL A 247 -5.32 -0.66 -9.44
N ILE A 248 -5.60 -1.15 -10.65
CA ILE A 248 -6.19 -2.48 -10.90
C ILE A 248 -5.18 -3.33 -11.66
N ALA A 249 -4.96 -4.58 -11.25
CA ALA A 249 -4.19 -5.57 -11.97
C ALA A 249 -5.11 -6.72 -12.40
N ASP A 250 -5.38 -6.86 -13.70
CA ASP A 250 -6.42 -7.75 -14.21
C ASP A 250 -6.07 -9.24 -14.10
N LYS A 251 -4.77 -9.58 -13.94
CA LYS A 251 -4.29 -10.94 -13.74
C LYS A 251 -4.02 -11.27 -12.26
N ASP A 252 -4.50 -10.42 -11.34
CA ASP A 252 -4.35 -10.69 -9.92
C ASP A 252 -5.13 -11.94 -9.51
N VAL A 253 -4.41 -12.97 -9.07
CA VAL A 253 -4.97 -14.24 -8.59
C VAL A 253 -5.05 -14.32 -7.07
N ASN A 254 -4.50 -13.32 -6.38
CA ASN A 254 -4.53 -13.20 -4.92
C ASN A 254 -5.70 -12.35 -4.44
N GLN A 255 -5.87 -11.14 -5.00
CA GLN A 255 -7.07 -10.31 -4.81
C GLN A 255 -7.76 -10.12 -6.17
N ILE A 256 -8.56 -11.08 -6.55
CA ILE A 256 -9.26 -11.09 -7.85
C ILE A 256 -10.11 -9.81 -7.99
N PRO A 257 -9.88 -8.97 -9.02
CA PRO A 257 -10.45 -7.61 -9.10
C PRO A 257 -11.95 -7.53 -8.86
N ARG A 258 -12.74 -8.45 -9.44
CA ARG A 258 -14.22 -8.48 -9.31
C ARG A 258 -14.72 -8.63 -7.86
N PHE A 259 -13.91 -9.20 -6.98
CA PHE A 259 -14.27 -9.39 -5.57
C PHE A 259 -13.73 -8.29 -4.66
N HIS A 260 -12.77 -7.52 -5.14
CA HIS A 260 -12.04 -6.51 -4.38
C HIS A 260 -12.17 -5.12 -5.00
N VAL A 261 -11.19 -4.68 -5.77
CA VAL A 261 -11.09 -3.31 -6.26
C VAL A 261 -12.25 -2.88 -7.15
N GLU A 262 -12.80 -3.76 -7.98
CA GLU A 262 -13.92 -3.42 -8.87
C GLU A 262 -15.20 -3.13 -8.09
N ARG A 263 -15.46 -3.82 -6.98
CA ARG A 263 -16.62 -3.50 -6.11
C ARG A 263 -16.52 -2.11 -5.50
N ILE A 264 -15.30 -1.68 -5.17
CA ILE A 264 -15.06 -0.32 -4.68
C ILE A 264 -15.23 0.68 -5.80
N LEU A 265 -14.65 0.40 -6.97
CA LEU A 265 -14.78 1.24 -8.17
C LEU A 265 -16.25 1.45 -8.57
N ASP A 266 -17.04 0.39 -8.62
CA ASP A 266 -18.48 0.45 -8.95
C ASP A 266 -19.23 1.36 -7.98
N ALA A 267 -18.90 1.32 -6.70
CA ALA A 267 -19.53 2.14 -5.68
C ALA A 267 -19.08 3.62 -5.76
N CYS A 268 -17.78 3.88 -5.97
CA CYS A 268 -17.24 5.24 -5.88
C CYS A 268 -17.27 6.04 -7.19
N THR A 269 -17.54 5.41 -8.34
CA THR A 269 -17.60 6.10 -9.65
C THR A 269 -18.75 7.13 -9.67
N PRO A 270 -18.55 8.37 -10.16
CA PRO A 270 -17.33 8.95 -10.76
C PRO A 270 -16.42 9.71 -9.76
N ARG A 271 -16.54 9.49 -8.47
CA ARG A 271 -15.86 10.25 -7.41
C ARG A 271 -14.47 9.73 -7.04
N CYS A 272 -14.09 8.58 -7.58
CA CYS A 272 -12.73 8.05 -7.50
C CYS A 272 -12.09 8.00 -8.90
N GLU A 273 -10.77 7.95 -8.95
CA GLU A 273 -9.99 7.96 -10.20
C GLU A 273 -9.30 6.61 -10.40
N ILE A 274 -9.44 6.01 -11.58
CA ILE A 274 -8.57 4.90 -12.00
C ILE A 274 -7.25 5.52 -12.47
N LEU A 275 -6.20 5.36 -11.69
CA LEU A 275 -4.87 5.85 -12.05
C LEU A 275 -4.26 5.00 -13.17
N MET A 276 -4.43 3.69 -13.07
CA MET A 276 -4.02 2.76 -14.11
C MET A 276 -4.75 1.42 -13.98
N ARG A 277 -5.11 0.83 -15.13
CA ARG A 277 -5.56 -0.55 -15.23
C ARG A 277 -4.49 -1.35 -15.97
N LEU A 278 -3.92 -2.32 -15.30
CA LEU A 278 -2.80 -3.13 -15.76
C LEU A 278 -3.35 -4.46 -16.28
N SER A 279 -3.65 -4.55 -17.59
CA SER A 279 -4.31 -5.71 -18.23
C SER A 279 -3.50 -7.01 -18.10
N ASP A 280 -2.18 -6.90 -18.03
CA ASP A 280 -1.28 -8.04 -18.01
C ASP A 280 -0.55 -8.25 -16.68
N ALA A 281 -0.84 -7.43 -15.66
CA ALA A 281 -0.20 -7.49 -14.35
C ALA A 281 -0.91 -8.41 -13.37
N GLY A 282 -0.13 -9.10 -12.53
CA GLY A 282 -0.57 -9.83 -11.35
C GLY A 282 -0.44 -9.02 -10.06
N HIS A 283 -0.65 -9.68 -8.93
CA HIS A 283 -0.59 -9.06 -7.60
C HIS A 283 0.74 -8.40 -7.29
N GLY A 284 1.85 -9.00 -7.73
CA GLY A 284 3.20 -8.51 -7.49
C GLY A 284 3.54 -7.20 -8.20
N ALA A 285 2.69 -6.69 -9.11
CA ALA A 285 2.93 -5.40 -9.76
C ALA A 285 3.07 -4.22 -8.78
N MET A 286 2.54 -4.36 -7.55
CA MET A 286 2.67 -3.38 -6.47
C MET A 286 4.08 -3.33 -5.85
N LEU A 287 4.91 -4.36 -6.08
CA LEU A 287 6.23 -4.49 -5.47
C LEU A 287 7.28 -3.92 -6.42
N SER A 288 8.04 -2.93 -5.98
CA SER A 288 9.11 -2.32 -6.77
C SER A 288 10.18 -1.73 -5.84
N PRO A 289 11.39 -2.35 -5.80
CA PRO A 289 11.82 -3.54 -6.56
C PRO A 289 11.10 -4.83 -6.15
N MET A 290 11.00 -5.78 -7.09
CA MET A 290 10.49 -7.12 -6.81
C MET A 290 11.50 -7.89 -5.95
N PRO A 291 11.06 -8.49 -4.82
CA PRO A 291 11.94 -9.37 -4.04
C PRO A 291 12.19 -10.67 -4.80
N PRO A 292 13.31 -11.35 -4.54
CA PRO A 292 13.53 -12.69 -5.08
C PRO A 292 12.47 -13.63 -4.50
N LEU A 293 11.79 -14.36 -5.38
CA LEU A 293 10.79 -15.35 -5.02
C LEU A 293 11.35 -16.75 -5.23
N GLU A 294 11.16 -17.63 -4.26
CA GLU A 294 11.59 -19.03 -4.39
C GLU A 294 10.68 -19.75 -5.40
N PRO A 295 11.23 -20.29 -6.51
CA PRO A 295 10.45 -20.92 -7.56
C PRO A 295 9.53 -22.03 -7.03
N GLY A 296 8.26 -21.98 -7.42
CA GLY A 296 7.23 -22.95 -7.01
C GLY A 296 6.67 -22.75 -5.60
N SER A 297 7.16 -21.79 -4.83
CA SER A 297 6.59 -21.40 -3.54
C SER A 297 5.17 -20.83 -3.69
N ILE A 298 4.46 -20.65 -2.58
CA ILE A 298 3.15 -19.96 -2.59
C ILE A 298 3.33 -18.49 -2.97
N ALA A 299 4.36 -17.86 -2.44
CA ALA A 299 4.67 -16.47 -2.74
C ALA A 299 4.97 -16.27 -4.25
N ASP A 300 5.76 -17.16 -4.84
CA ASP A 300 6.02 -17.15 -6.29
C ASP A 300 4.70 -17.24 -7.09
N LYS A 301 3.83 -18.17 -6.76
CA LYS A 301 2.55 -18.37 -7.47
C LYS A 301 1.57 -17.21 -7.34
N LEU A 302 1.65 -16.44 -6.26
CA LEU A 302 0.74 -15.32 -5.99
C LEU A 302 1.32 -13.97 -6.40
N LEU A 303 2.64 -13.82 -6.42
CA LEU A 303 3.32 -12.53 -6.58
C LEU A 303 4.15 -12.43 -7.86
N SER A 304 4.54 -13.55 -8.50
CA SER A 304 5.31 -13.48 -9.74
C SER A 304 4.52 -12.79 -10.85
N ASP A 305 5.24 -12.06 -11.68
CA ASP A 305 4.64 -11.41 -12.83
C ASP A 305 4.17 -12.45 -13.86
N PRO A 306 2.99 -12.25 -14.44
CA PRO A 306 2.61 -12.99 -15.64
C PRO A 306 3.63 -12.78 -16.77
N PRO A 307 3.87 -13.78 -17.64
CA PRO A 307 4.88 -13.68 -18.69
C PRO A 307 4.68 -12.52 -19.69
N SER A 308 3.44 -12.01 -19.80
CA SER A 308 3.08 -10.86 -20.66
C SER A 308 3.31 -9.50 -19.99
N PHE A 309 3.66 -9.44 -18.72
CA PHE A 309 3.82 -8.18 -18.01
C PHE A 309 5.24 -7.62 -18.15
N ASP A 310 5.37 -6.52 -18.85
CA ASP A 310 6.63 -5.77 -18.97
C ASP A 310 6.80 -4.81 -17.78
N ARG A 311 7.36 -5.33 -16.69
CA ARG A 311 7.59 -4.57 -15.45
C ARG A 311 8.47 -3.34 -15.65
N GLU A 312 9.53 -3.48 -16.47
CA GLU A 312 10.51 -2.42 -16.66
C GLU A 312 9.91 -1.21 -17.40
N ALA A 313 8.98 -1.44 -18.32
CA ALA A 313 8.27 -0.37 -19.00
C ALA A 313 7.10 0.19 -18.19
N VAL A 314 6.34 -0.67 -17.50
CA VAL A 314 5.05 -0.29 -16.91
C VAL A 314 5.19 0.33 -15.51
N VAL A 315 6.05 -0.23 -14.64
CA VAL A 315 6.14 0.22 -13.25
C VAL A 315 6.64 1.67 -13.11
N PRO A 316 7.64 2.15 -13.86
CA PRO A 316 8.02 3.56 -13.81
C PRO A 316 6.89 4.52 -14.19
N GLU A 317 6.09 4.18 -15.20
CA GLU A 317 4.92 4.98 -15.60
C GLU A 317 3.82 4.96 -14.51
N LEU A 318 3.58 3.80 -13.90
CA LEU A 318 2.65 3.69 -12.76
C LEU A 318 3.09 4.58 -11.60
N ASN A 319 4.38 4.51 -11.21
CA ASN A 319 4.93 5.31 -10.12
C ASN A 319 4.79 6.82 -10.42
N ARG A 320 5.03 7.24 -11.67
CA ARG A 320 4.81 8.61 -12.12
C ARG A 320 3.35 9.03 -11.98
N ARG A 321 2.39 8.21 -12.42
CA ARG A 321 0.95 8.52 -12.30
C ARG A 321 0.50 8.64 -10.84
N ILE A 322 1.02 7.80 -9.97
CA ILE A 322 0.77 7.89 -8.52
C ILE A 322 1.32 9.22 -7.97
N ALA A 323 2.55 9.61 -8.35
CA ALA A 323 3.13 10.88 -7.93
C ALA A 323 2.33 12.07 -8.46
N ASP A 324 1.92 12.06 -9.73
CA ASP A 324 1.08 13.09 -10.34
C ASP A 324 -0.29 13.23 -9.62
N PHE A 325 -0.89 12.11 -9.23
CA PHE A 325 -2.13 12.14 -8.44
C PHE A 325 -1.94 12.87 -7.11
N PHE A 326 -0.87 12.57 -6.38
CA PHE A 326 -0.59 13.26 -5.13
C PHE A 326 -0.21 14.75 -5.34
N ILE A 327 0.51 15.09 -6.41
CA ILE A 327 0.79 16.50 -6.73
C ILE A 327 -0.52 17.28 -6.95
N ARG A 328 -1.44 16.74 -7.75
CA ARG A 328 -2.71 17.42 -8.03
C ARG A 328 -3.54 17.64 -6.76
N ASN A 329 -3.59 16.64 -5.88
CA ASN A 329 -4.50 16.64 -4.73
C ASN A 329 -3.92 17.24 -3.45
N LEU A 330 -2.59 17.32 -3.31
CA LEU A 330 -1.95 17.79 -2.08
C LEU A 330 -1.18 19.11 -2.25
N VAL A 331 -0.62 19.35 -3.43
CA VAL A 331 0.23 20.52 -3.67
C VAL A 331 -0.52 21.61 -4.42
N ALA A 332 -1.21 21.27 -5.51
CA ALA A 332 -1.95 22.25 -6.30
C ALA A 332 -3.19 22.77 -5.56
N ALA A 333 -3.88 21.92 -4.79
CA ALA A 333 -5.05 22.28 -4.00
C ALA A 333 -4.77 23.30 -2.89
N SER A 334 -3.52 23.43 -2.43
CA SER A 334 -3.14 24.41 -1.38
C SER A 334 -2.85 25.81 -1.90
N LYS A 335 -2.94 26.05 -3.21
CA LYS A 335 -2.69 27.36 -3.85
C LYS A 335 -3.97 28.14 -4.17
N ASN A 336 -5.13 27.54 -3.91
CA ASN A 336 -6.45 28.17 -4.05
C ASN A 336 -7.09 28.40 -2.67
#